data_dc9c22d389e36f77df19e11c160edbc3
#
_entry.id   dc9c22d389e36f77df19e11c160edbc3
#
_cell.length_a   1.000
_cell.length_b   1.000
_cell.length_c   1.000
_cell.angle_alpha   90.00
_cell.angle_beta   90.00
_cell.angle_gamma   90.00
#
_symmetry.space_group_name_H-M   'P 1'
#
loop_
_entity.id
_entity.type
_entity.pdbx_description
1 polymer ?
#
loop_
_entity_poly.entity_id
_entity_poly.type
_entity_poly.pdbx_seq_one_letter_code
_entity_poly.pdbx_strand_id
1 'polypeptide(L)'
;MAKIIDKGQITLQGGAVMSWNITDDEVLTISGALWNGSVTVGKDIKSEAKFRHLVLDVSVQAIGIFNFSDWDYIEEVTLPSSIKCIEHAAFFGCKNLKRVNLPDGIEIIGADSFCGCESLETIILPDTLKEIYEYAFYETGIAEISVPWKEPIYIGDECFPEDTVVYIPKEAHRA
;
A
#
# COMPACT_ATOMS: atom_id res chain seq x y z
N MET A 1 -18.60 18.63 5.35
CA MET A 1 -18.44 17.57 4.33
C MET A 1 -17.50 18.11 3.27
N ALA A 2 -16.42 17.38 2.98
CA ALA A 2 -15.50 17.72 1.91
C ALA A 2 -16.22 17.81 0.56
N LYS A 3 -15.84 18.75 -0.27
CA LYS A 3 -16.47 19.00 -1.58
C LYS A 3 -15.61 18.39 -2.69
N ILE A 4 -16.22 17.63 -3.57
CA ILE A 4 -15.53 17.13 -4.77
C ILE A 4 -15.16 18.30 -5.67
N ILE A 5 -13.86 18.44 -5.98
CA ILE A 5 -13.30 19.48 -6.84
C ILE A 5 -12.88 18.92 -8.21
N ASP A 6 -12.64 17.61 -8.31
CA ASP A 6 -12.34 16.94 -9.58
C ASP A 6 -12.76 15.47 -9.54
N LYS A 7 -13.06 14.86 -10.70
CA LYS A 7 -13.45 13.46 -10.82
C LYS A 7 -13.30 12.94 -12.24
N GLY A 8 -13.17 11.64 -12.39
CA GLY A 8 -13.08 10.99 -13.70
C GLY A 8 -13.28 9.48 -13.65
N GLN A 9 -13.09 8.87 -14.81
CA GLN A 9 -13.13 7.43 -15.00
C GLN A 9 -12.00 6.99 -15.90
N ILE A 10 -11.50 5.78 -15.66
CA ILE A 10 -10.50 5.10 -16.47
C ILE A 10 -11.09 3.74 -16.86
N THR A 11 -11.08 3.45 -18.15
CA THR A 11 -11.46 2.12 -18.65
C THR A 11 -10.20 1.26 -18.74
N LEU A 12 -10.18 0.20 -17.95
CA LEU A 12 -9.08 -0.75 -17.88
C LEU A 12 -9.16 -1.78 -19.02
N GLN A 13 -8.06 -2.50 -19.25
CA GLN A 13 -8.08 -3.64 -20.18
C GLN A 13 -9.17 -4.64 -19.76
N GLY A 14 -9.97 -5.11 -20.73
CA GLY A 14 -11.12 -5.99 -20.47
C GLY A 14 -12.43 -5.25 -20.21
N GLY A 15 -12.44 -3.90 -20.30
CA GLY A 15 -13.67 -3.10 -20.20
C GLY A 15 -14.11 -2.76 -18.78
N ALA A 16 -13.35 -3.17 -17.77
CA ALA A 16 -13.60 -2.78 -16.38
C ALA A 16 -13.40 -1.26 -16.20
N VAL A 17 -14.25 -0.63 -15.39
CA VAL A 17 -14.21 0.82 -15.17
C VAL A 17 -13.79 1.11 -13.74
N MET A 18 -12.80 1.98 -13.60
CA MET A 18 -12.39 2.58 -12.35
C MET A 18 -12.87 4.03 -12.32
N SER A 19 -13.43 4.44 -11.22
CA SER A 19 -13.83 5.84 -10.98
C SER A 19 -12.94 6.46 -9.91
N TRP A 20 -12.68 7.75 -10.04
CA TRP A 20 -11.93 8.49 -9.06
C TRP A 20 -12.55 9.88 -8.81
N ASN A 21 -12.33 10.41 -7.61
CA ASN A 21 -12.67 11.78 -7.28
C ASN A 21 -11.63 12.36 -6.31
N ILE A 22 -11.45 13.68 -6.39
CA ILE A 22 -10.58 14.44 -5.48
C ILE A 22 -11.44 15.47 -4.76
N THR A 23 -11.22 15.62 -3.47
CA THR A 23 -11.93 16.56 -2.62
C THR A 23 -11.07 17.75 -2.21
N ASP A 24 -11.69 18.82 -1.71
CA ASP A 24 -11.02 20.07 -1.31
C ASP A 24 -10.13 19.94 -0.06
N ASP A 25 -10.20 18.80 0.64
CA ASP A 25 -9.29 18.41 1.71
C ASP A 25 -8.13 17.48 1.23
N GLU A 26 -7.83 17.53 -0.07
CA GLU A 26 -6.71 16.81 -0.71
C GLU A 26 -6.81 15.27 -0.63
N VAL A 27 -8.01 14.71 -0.63
CA VAL A 27 -8.26 13.27 -0.64
C VAL A 27 -8.62 12.80 -2.05
N LEU A 28 -7.83 11.85 -2.58
CA LEU A 28 -8.16 11.08 -3.77
C LEU A 28 -8.84 9.78 -3.35
N THR A 29 -10.07 9.58 -3.76
CA THR A 29 -10.78 8.31 -3.61
C THR A 29 -10.85 7.57 -4.93
N ILE A 30 -10.45 6.31 -4.92
CA ILE A 30 -10.56 5.39 -6.07
C ILE A 30 -11.55 4.28 -5.75
N SER A 31 -12.47 4.03 -6.68
CA SER A 31 -13.48 2.98 -6.59
C SER A 31 -13.65 2.24 -7.91
N GLY A 32 -14.18 1.02 -7.88
CA GLY A 32 -14.50 0.23 -9.08
C GLY A 32 -13.75 -1.09 -9.17
N ALA A 33 -13.70 -1.64 -10.38
CA ALA A 33 -13.37 -3.03 -10.63
C ALA A 33 -11.98 -3.47 -10.18
N LEU A 34 -11.90 -4.77 -9.98
CA LEU A 34 -10.68 -5.56 -9.76
C LEU A 34 -9.56 -5.17 -10.70
N TRP A 35 -8.40 -5.00 -10.11
CA TRP A 35 -7.21 -4.66 -10.82
C TRP A 35 -6.22 -5.83 -10.85
N ASN A 36 -6.24 -6.57 -11.95
CA ASN A 36 -5.35 -7.73 -12.17
C ASN A 36 -4.23 -7.42 -13.18
N GLY A 37 -3.71 -6.21 -13.21
CA GLY A 37 -2.71 -5.88 -14.23
C GLY A 37 -1.69 -4.85 -13.81
N SER A 38 -0.56 -4.86 -14.51
CA SER A 38 0.47 -3.84 -14.43
C SER A 38 -0.03 -2.56 -15.10
N VAL A 39 -0.71 -1.70 -14.36
CA VAL A 39 -1.17 -0.39 -14.83
C VAL A 39 -0.76 0.66 -13.81
N THR A 40 0.04 1.61 -14.21
CA THR A 40 0.40 2.75 -13.37
C THR A 40 -0.76 3.75 -13.36
N VAL A 41 -1.61 3.68 -12.36
CA VAL A 41 -2.81 4.52 -12.20
C VAL A 41 -2.48 6.00 -12.28
N GLY A 42 -1.36 6.40 -11.71
CA GLY A 42 -0.95 7.80 -11.65
C GLY A 42 -0.81 8.49 -12.99
N LYS A 43 -0.50 7.74 -14.04
CA LYS A 43 -0.40 8.29 -15.41
C LYS A 43 -1.77 8.48 -16.06
N ASP A 44 -2.78 7.81 -15.56
CA ASP A 44 -4.13 7.81 -16.12
C ASP A 44 -5.08 8.77 -15.41
N ILE A 45 -4.78 9.13 -14.13
CA ILE A 45 -5.50 10.19 -13.43
C ILE A 45 -4.96 11.54 -13.90
N LYS A 46 -5.64 12.11 -14.90
CA LYS A 46 -5.34 13.44 -15.44
C LYS A 46 -6.08 14.50 -14.64
N SER A 47 -5.50 14.92 -13.53
CA SER A 47 -6.02 16.00 -12.70
C SER A 47 -4.91 16.99 -12.38
N GLU A 48 -5.25 18.29 -12.37
CA GLU A 48 -4.39 19.35 -11.84
C GLU A 48 -4.63 19.57 -10.33
N ALA A 49 -5.65 18.92 -9.77
CA ALA A 49 -5.95 19.00 -8.36
C ALA A 49 -4.90 18.22 -7.55
N LYS A 50 -4.42 18.85 -6.48
CA LYS A 50 -3.47 18.23 -5.56
C LYS A 50 -4.22 17.29 -4.62
N PHE A 51 -3.59 16.18 -4.28
CA PHE A 51 -4.03 15.30 -3.20
C PHE A 51 -2.82 14.70 -2.50
N ARG A 52 -2.98 14.38 -1.22
CA ARG A 52 -1.95 13.79 -0.37
C ARG A 52 -2.40 12.50 0.31
N HIS A 53 -3.70 12.30 0.35
CA HIS A 53 -4.31 11.12 0.94
C HIS A 53 -5.00 10.30 -0.14
N LEU A 54 -4.54 9.05 -0.33
CA LEU A 54 -5.16 8.07 -1.22
C LEU A 54 -6.10 7.17 -0.39
N VAL A 55 -7.36 7.11 -0.79
CA VAL A 55 -8.36 6.20 -0.23
C VAL A 55 -8.82 5.23 -1.32
N LEU A 56 -8.66 3.94 -1.08
CA LEU A 56 -9.23 2.91 -1.93
C LEU A 56 -10.56 2.46 -1.32
N ASP A 57 -11.62 2.53 -2.13
CA ASP A 57 -12.97 2.10 -1.74
C ASP A 57 -13.06 0.56 -1.62
N VAL A 58 -14.04 0.07 -0.86
CA VAL A 58 -14.26 -1.38 -0.64
C VAL A 58 -14.53 -2.19 -1.91
N SER A 59 -14.86 -1.54 -3.02
CA SER A 59 -14.97 -2.18 -4.33
C SER A 59 -13.63 -2.56 -4.94
N VAL A 60 -12.52 -1.98 -4.46
CA VAL A 60 -11.15 -2.34 -4.87
C VAL A 60 -10.72 -3.58 -4.10
N GLN A 61 -10.39 -4.66 -4.79
CA GLN A 61 -10.06 -5.95 -4.17
C GLN A 61 -8.58 -6.33 -4.28
N ALA A 62 -7.84 -5.68 -5.17
CA ALA A 62 -6.41 -5.92 -5.35
C ALA A 62 -5.68 -4.63 -5.72
N ILE A 63 -4.42 -4.56 -5.34
CA ILE A 63 -3.49 -3.52 -5.77
C ILE A 63 -2.44 -4.21 -6.65
N GLY A 64 -2.45 -3.90 -7.93
CA GLY A 64 -1.60 -4.55 -8.92
C GLY A 64 -0.18 -4.00 -8.95
N ILE A 65 0.64 -4.62 -9.78
CA ILE A 65 2.05 -4.31 -9.98
C ILE A 65 2.22 -2.86 -10.44
N PHE A 66 3.09 -2.09 -9.78
CA PHE A 66 3.41 -0.68 -10.05
C PHE A 66 2.20 0.28 -10.04
N ASN A 67 1.07 -0.08 -9.42
CA ASN A 67 -0.14 0.74 -9.51
C ASN A 67 0.07 2.19 -9.07
N PHE A 68 0.79 2.41 -7.99
CA PHE A 68 1.02 3.73 -7.38
C PHE A 68 2.52 4.06 -7.25
N SER A 69 3.38 3.42 -8.06
CA SER A 69 4.82 3.67 -8.00
C SER A 69 5.16 5.12 -8.34
N ASP A 70 6.17 5.66 -7.66
CA ASP A 70 6.70 7.02 -7.83
C ASP A 70 5.66 8.14 -7.59
N TRP A 71 4.65 7.88 -6.74
CA TRP A 71 3.71 8.91 -6.32
C TRP A 71 4.28 9.72 -5.14
N ASP A 72 5.29 10.54 -5.44
CA ASP A 72 6.05 11.31 -4.44
C ASP A 72 5.22 12.30 -3.61
N TYR A 73 3.99 12.61 -4.02
CA TYR A 73 3.14 13.59 -3.35
C TYR A 73 2.16 12.97 -2.36
N ILE A 74 1.97 11.64 -2.33
CA ILE A 74 1.08 11.03 -1.35
C ILE A 74 1.78 10.90 0.01
N GLU A 75 1.04 11.24 1.07
CA GLU A 75 1.50 11.15 2.45
C GLU A 75 0.79 10.04 3.23
N GLU A 76 -0.42 9.71 2.84
CA GLU A 76 -1.25 8.69 3.50
C GLU A 76 -1.97 7.80 2.50
N VAL A 77 -2.09 6.52 2.85
CA VAL A 77 -2.86 5.54 2.09
C VAL A 77 -3.82 4.81 3.03
N THR A 78 -5.11 4.82 2.69
CA THR A 78 -6.14 4.04 3.37
C THR A 78 -6.60 2.90 2.48
N LEU A 79 -6.36 1.67 2.93
CA LEU A 79 -6.72 0.44 2.23
C LEU A 79 -8.00 -0.15 2.82
N PRO A 80 -8.93 -0.64 1.99
CA PRO A 80 -10.14 -1.29 2.46
C PRO A 80 -9.86 -2.74 2.93
N SER A 81 -10.75 -3.27 3.77
CA SER A 81 -10.67 -4.66 4.26
C SER A 81 -10.81 -5.73 3.18
N SER A 82 -11.22 -5.35 1.97
CA SER A 82 -11.29 -6.24 0.80
C SER A 82 -9.91 -6.63 0.24
N ILE A 83 -8.85 -5.85 0.52
CA ILE A 83 -7.50 -6.12 0.02
C ILE A 83 -6.90 -7.34 0.72
N LYS A 84 -6.45 -8.31 -0.07
CA LYS A 84 -5.77 -9.52 0.39
C LYS A 84 -4.30 -9.55 0.04
N CYS A 85 -3.91 -8.83 -1.01
CA CYS A 85 -2.56 -8.79 -1.51
C CYS A 85 -2.21 -7.38 -1.98
N ILE A 86 -0.98 -6.96 -1.67
CA ILE A 86 -0.32 -5.83 -2.31
C ILE A 86 0.75 -6.42 -3.21
N GLU A 87 0.63 -6.22 -4.52
CA GLU A 87 1.51 -6.81 -5.52
C GLU A 87 2.87 -6.12 -5.58
N HIS A 88 3.79 -6.71 -6.38
CA HIS A 88 5.14 -6.21 -6.60
C HIS A 88 5.18 -4.71 -6.92
N ALA A 89 6.06 -3.97 -6.23
CA ALA A 89 6.34 -2.55 -6.43
C ALA A 89 5.10 -1.64 -6.44
N ALA A 90 4.00 -2.03 -5.78
CA ALA A 90 2.73 -1.30 -5.82
C ALA A 90 2.84 0.17 -5.37
N PHE A 91 3.67 0.46 -4.38
CA PHE A 91 3.97 1.80 -3.85
C PHE A 91 5.48 2.11 -3.89
N PHE A 92 6.22 1.45 -4.81
CA PHE A 92 7.65 1.69 -4.96
C PHE A 92 7.96 3.18 -5.14
N GLY A 93 8.94 3.70 -4.42
CA GLY A 93 9.43 5.07 -4.58
C GLY A 93 8.47 6.17 -4.11
N CYS A 94 7.42 5.85 -3.34
CA CYS A 94 6.53 6.86 -2.75
C CYS A 94 7.23 7.58 -1.58
N LYS A 95 8.21 8.44 -1.85
CA LYS A 95 9.17 8.99 -0.89
C LYS A 95 8.53 9.76 0.27
N ASN A 96 7.40 10.42 0.05
CA ASN A 96 6.69 11.18 1.07
C ASN A 96 5.60 10.40 1.80
N LEU A 97 5.42 9.12 1.49
CA LEU A 97 4.43 8.27 2.17
C LEU A 97 4.83 8.03 3.62
N LYS A 98 4.02 8.54 4.55
CA LYS A 98 4.25 8.49 6.00
C LYS A 98 3.43 7.43 6.71
N ARG A 99 2.22 7.15 6.20
CA ARG A 99 1.25 6.26 6.84
C ARG A 99 0.52 5.39 5.84
N VAL A 100 0.49 4.11 6.13
CA VAL A 100 -0.33 3.11 5.45
C VAL A 100 -1.06 2.30 6.51
N ASN A 101 -2.39 2.18 6.42
CA ASN A 101 -3.10 1.21 7.22
C ASN A 101 -3.18 -0.11 6.45
N LEU A 102 -2.49 -1.13 6.91
CA LEU A 102 -2.70 -2.49 6.41
C LEU A 102 -3.98 -3.06 7.05
N PRO A 103 -4.98 -3.48 6.25
CA PRO A 103 -6.24 -3.95 6.80
C PRO A 103 -6.10 -5.33 7.43
N ASP A 104 -6.93 -5.60 8.44
CA ASP A 104 -7.11 -6.96 8.94
C ASP A 104 -7.57 -7.86 7.79
N GLY A 105 -6.87 -8.97 7.59
CA GLY A 105 -7.15 -9.92 6.52
C GLY A 105 -6.27 -9.80 5.28
N ILE A 106 -5.32 -8.85 5.23
CA ILE A 106 -4.24 -8.89 4.24
C ILE A 106 -3.35 -10.11 4.51
N GLU A 107 -2.94 -10.81 3.46
CA GLU A 107 -2.19 -12.05 3.56
C GLU A 107 -0.79 -11.96 2.95
N ILE A 108 -0.63 -11.12 1.92
CA ILE A 108 0.61 -11.04 1.13
C ILE A 108 1.03 -9.59 0.93
N ILE A 109 2.32 -9.33 1.19
CA ILE A 109 3.01 -8.09 0.81
C ILE A 109 4.08 -8.46 -0.22
N GLY A 110 3.91 -8.02 -1.45
CA GLY A 110 4.76 -8.34 -2.60
C GLY A 110 6.14 -7.70 -2.53
N ALA A 111 7.05 -8.22 -3.35
CA ALA A 111 8.41 -7.71 -3.44
C ALA A 111 8.42 -6.22 -3.82
N ASP A 112 9.38 -5.47 -3.25
CA ASP A 112 9.56 -4.03 -3.47
C ASP A 112 8.31 -3.16 -3.21
N SER A 113 7.25 -3.68 -2.63
CA SER A 113 5.94 -3.01 -2.61
C SER A 113 5.95 -1.64 -1.94
N PHE A 114 6.80 -1.42 -0.94
CA PHE A 114 7.04 -0.14 -0.27
C PHE A 114 8.51 0.27 -0.30
N CYS A 115 9.33 -0.35 -1.17
CA CYS A 115 10.74 -0.02 -1.31
C CYS A 115 10.91 1.46 -1.69
N GLY A 116 11.82 2.17 -1.01
CA GLY A 116 12.06 3.60 -1.25
C GLY A 116 10.96 4.52 -0.69
N CYS A 117 10.06 4.04 0.16
CA CYS A 117 9.14 4.90 0.92
C CYS A 117 9.88 5.54 2.10
N GLU A 118 10.80 6.44 1.83
CA GLU A 118 11.79 6.99 2.77
C GLU A 118 11.15 7.62 4.04
N SER A 119 9.94 8.18 3.92
CA SER A 119 9.20 8.81 5.02
C SER A 119 8.33 7.86 5.85
N LEU A 120 8.25 6.57 5.47
CA LEU A 120 7.47 5.56 6.18
C LEU A 120 8.26 5.08 7.41
N GLU A 121 8.02 5.71 8.56
CA GLU A 121 8.75 5.43 9.81
C GLU A 121 8.10 4.33 10.67
N THR A 122 6.82 4.08 10.46
CA THR A 122 6.05 3.10 11.25
C THR A 122 5.05 2.36 10.38
N ILE A 123 4.89 1.05 10.66
CA ILE A 123 3.85 0.23 10.06
C ILE A 123 3.35 -0.79 11.08
N ILE A 124 2.04 -1.04 11.07
CA ILE A 124 1.43 -2.08 11.89
C ILE A 124 1.16 -3.27 10.99
N LEU A 125 1.84 -4.39 11.27
CA LEU A 125 1.64 -5.64 10.55
C LEU A 125 0.48 -6.42 11.18
N PRO A 126 -0.57 -6.78 10.42
CA PRO A 126 -1.66 -7.61 10.94
C PRO A 126 -1.23 -9.07 11.13
N ASP A 127 -1.92 -9.77 12.01
CA ASP A 127 -1.65 -11.19 12.31
C ASP A 127 -2.08 -12.16 11.20
N THR A 128 -2.83 -11.66 10.23
CA THR A 128 -3.27 -12.41 9.04
C THR A 128 -2.21 -12.56 7.96
N LEU A 129 -1.09 -11.81 8.04
CA LEU A 129 0.00 -11.93 7.08
C LEU A 129 0.61 -13.33 7.10
N LYS A 130 0.90 -13.84 5.90
CA LYS A 130 1.52 -15.14 5.65
C LYS A 130 2.86 -15.01 4.96
N GLU A 131 2.99 -13.98 4.10
CA GLU A 131 4.15 -13.78 3.26
C GLU A 131 4.48 -12.30 3.12
N ILE A 132 5.76 -11.96 3.31
CA ILE A 132 6.36 -10.67 2.97
C ILE A 132 7.55 -10.99 2.06
N TYR A 133 7.51 -10.51 0.84
CA TYR A 133 8.54 -10.81 -0.16
C TYR A 133 9.73 -9.86 -0.07
N GLU A 134 10.76 -10.14 -0.87
CA GLU A 134 12.06 -9.48 -0.86
C GLU A 134 11.91 -7.96 -1.01
N TYR A 135 12.72 -7.19 -0.31
CA TYR A 135 12.78 -5.73 -0.37
C TYR A 135 11.47 -5.00 -0.06
N ALA A 136 10.45 -5.66 0.49
CA ALA A 136 9.11 -5.09 0.64
C ALA A 136 9.10 -3.73 1.36
N PHE A 137 9.96 -3.52 2.34
CA PHE A 137 10.14 -2.26 3.09
C PHE A 137 11.59 -1.76 3.06
N TYR A 138 12.38 -2.18 2.07
CA TYR A 138 13.75 -1.72 1.90
C TYR A 138 13.79 -0.21 1.64
N GLU A 139 14.80 0.48 2.13
CA GLU A 139 14.92 1.95 2.04
C GLU A 139 13.70 2.73 2.59
N THR A 140 13.02 2.20 3.60
CA THR A 140 12.03 2.95 4.40
C THR A 140 12.69 3.57 5.63
N GLY A 141 11.95 4.45 6.32
CA GLY A 141 12.37 5.03 7.60
C GLY A 141 12.07 4.15 8.82
N ILE A 142 11.67 2.87 8.64
CA ILE A 142 11.25 1.98 9.72
C ILE A 142 12.46 1.57 10.56
N ALA A 143 12.58 2.14 11.77
CA ALA A 143 13.65 1.79 12.71
C ALA A 143 13.28 0.62 13.63
N GLU A 144 12.00 0.46 13.93
CA GLU A 144 11.49 -0.59 14.82
C GLU A 144 10.20 -1.18 14.29
N ILE A 145 10.03 -2.49 14.43
CA ILE A 145 8.82 -3.18 14.03
C ILE A 145 8.45 -4.28 15.02
N SER A 146 7.17 -4.38 15.35
CA SER A 146 6.62 -5.48 16.14
C SER A 146 5.91 -6.45 15.23
N VAL A 147 6.29 -7.73 15.30
CA VAL A 147 5.64 -8.80 14.54
C VAL A 147 4.59 -9.49 15.42
N PRO A 148 3.32 -9.60 14.98
CA PRO A 148 2.24 -10.14 15.81
C PRO A 148 2.15 -11.67 15.79
N TRP A 149 2.90 -12.32 14.88
CA TRP A 149 2.73 -13.75 14.57
C TRP A 149 3.26 -14.68 15.67
N LYS A 150 2.47 -15.68 15.99
CA LYS A 150 2.86 -16.79 16.88
C LYS A 150 3.56 -17.91 16.12
N GLU A 151 3.18 -18.13 14.88
CA GLU A 151 3.78 -19.09 13.96
C GLU A 151 4.66 -18.35 12.94
N PRO A 152 5.76 -18.97 12.47
CA PRO A 152 6.61 -18.37 11.45
C PRO A 152 5.84 -18.13 10.15
N ILE A 153 6.08 -16.96 9.54
CA ILE A 153 5.62 -16.67 8.19
C ILE A 153 6.81 -16.60 7.24
N TYR A 154 6.55 -16.59 5.93
CA TYR A 154 7.62 -16.35 4.97
C TYR A 154 8.02 -14.87 5.00
N ILE A 155 9.31 -14.60 5.16
CA ILE A 155 9.92 -13.28 5.05
C ILE A 155 11.09 -13.40 4.09
N GLY A 156 11.02 -12.72 2.96
CA GLY A 156 12.06 -12.69 1.94
C GLY A 156 13.31 -11.93 2.39
N ASP A 157 14.33 -11.96 1.56
CA ASP A 157 15.61 -11.32 1.85
C ASP A 157 15.45 -9.77 1.86
N GLU A 158 16.22 -9.13 2.75
CA GLU A 158 16.30 -7.66 2.85
C GLU A 158 14.93 -6.94 2.90
N CYS A 159 13.92 -7.58 3.53
CA CYS A 159 12.56 -7.03 3.64
C CYS A 159 12.49 -5.68 4.33
N PHE A 160 13.36 -5.43 5.28
CA PHE A 160 13.42 -4.21 6.11
C PHE A 160 14.79 -3.56 5.99
N PRO A 161 14.93 -2.26 6.34
CA PRO A 161 16.23 -1.62 6.49
C PRO A 161 17.17 -2.43 7.38
N GLU A 162 18.49 -2.42 7.09
CA GLU A 162 19.50 -3.25 7.76
C GLU A 162 19.51 -3.07 9.29
N ASP A 163 19.27 -1.85 9.76
CA ASP A 163 19.29 -1.49 11.18
C ASP A 163 17.91 -1.65 11.88
N THR A 164 16.90 -2.20 11.22
CA THR A 164 15.55 -2.32 11.81
C THR A 164 15.56 -3.30 12.99
N VAL A 165 15.09 -2.82 14.15
CA VAL A 165 14.91 -3.67 15.34
C VAL A 165 13.57 -4.39 15.28
N VAL A 166 13.59 -5.72 15.25
CA VAL A 166 12.39 -6.56 15.19
C VAL A 166 12.02 -7.08 16.58
N TYR A 167 10.85 -6.70 17.08
CA TYR A 167 10.28 -7.21 18.34
C TYR A 167 9.39 -8.42 18.09
N ILE A 168 9.80 -9.57 18.64
CA ILE A 168 9.06 -10.83 18.54
C ILE A 168 8.29 -11.08 19.84
N PRO A 169 7.02 -11.52 19.80
CA PRO A 169 6.25 -11.84 21.00
C PRO A 169 6.93 -12.92 21.82
N LYS A 170 6.95 -12.76 23.17
CA LYS A 170 7.60 -13.73 24.09
C LYS A 170 7.05 -15.17 23.99
N GLU A 171 5.85 -15.33 23.50
CA GLU A 171 5.20 -16.63 23.33
C GLU A 171 5.65 -17.37 22.07
N ALA A 172 6.23 -16.70 21.08
CA ALA A 172 6.74 -17.32 19.85
C ALA A 172 8.08 -18.09 20.05
N HIS A 173 8.73 -17.94 21.21
CA HIS A 173 10.00 -18.59 21.53
C HIS A 173 9.87 -20.02 22.09
N ARG A 174 8.68 -20.63 22.06
CA ARG A 174 8.43 -21.98 22.62
C ARG A 174 8.20 -23.08 21.59
N ALA A 175 8.59 -22.87 20.35
CA ALA A 175 8.56 -23.91 19.33
C ALA A 175 9.95 -24.53 19.10
#